data_af3687dc06ee0bebf6b99efa73b8e4d5
#
_entry.id   af3687dc06ee0bebf6b99efa73b8e4d5
#
_cell.length_a   1.000
_cell.length_b   1.000
_cell.length_c   1.000
_cell.angle_alpha   90.00
_cell.angle_beta   90.00
_cell.angle_gamma   90.00
#
_symmetry.space_group_name_H-M   'P 1'
#
loop_
_entity.id
_entity.type
_entity.pdbx_description
1 polymer ?
#
loop_
_entity_poly.entity_id
_entity_poly.type
_entity_poly.pdbx_seq_one_letter_code
_entity_poly.pdbx_strand_id
1 'polypeptide(L)'
;MLPKVNQKKEDHVLLGNFNDSFTNKILSVALQSLSDPSIKKPSFMRAVPGNWSKTKHGGLRYTDDIGRSWSIVPFEKREKFLWALWKQPTTPRGQMSFYNHLRRRYLGIPQRVVYKFVSAQVPIQMVTALKNPSKGTRSIQPKTP
;
A
#
# COMPACT_ATOMS: atom_id res chain seq x y z
N MET A 1 -30.80 -5.59 -20.59
CA MET A 1 -30.32 -4.54 -19.70
C MET A 1 -28.95 -4.86 -19.16
N LEU A 2 -28.09 -3.89 -19.19
CA LEU A 2 -26.76 -4.10 -18.65
C LEU A 2 -26.78 -4.15 -17.13
N PRO A 3 -26.04 -5.09 -16.57
CA PRO A 3 -25.92 -5.14 -15.12
C PRO A 3 -25.20 -3.93 -14.57
N LYS A 4 -25.42 -3.69 -13.30
CA LYS A 4 -24.79 -2.56 -12.65
C LYS A 4 -23.42 -2.89 -12.08
N VAL A 5 -22.87 -4.01 -12.50
CA VAL A 5 -21.57 -4.44 -11.99
C VAL A 5 -20.47 -3.43 -12.28
N ASN A 6 -20.61 -2.65 -13.34
CA ASN A 6 -19.60 -1.66 -13.71
C ASN A 6 -19.46 -0.56 -12.67
N GLN A 7 -20.47 -0.38 -11.84
CA GLN A 7 -20.46 0.66 -10.83
C GLN A 7 -20.06 0.15 -9.47
N LYS A 8 -19.92 -1.15 -9.35
CA LYS A 8 -19.51 -1.75 -8.09
C LYS A 8 -17.99 -1.75 -8.00
N LYS A 9 -17.48 -1.23 -6.91
CA LYS A 9 -16.05 -1.25 -6.68
C LYS A 9 -15.58 -2.67 -6.44
N GLU A 10 -14.38 -2.98 -6.90
CA GLU A 10 -13.77 -4.26 -6.62
C GLU A 10 -13.48 -4.38 -5.12
N ASP A 11 -13.45 -5.61 -4.64
CA ASP A 11 -13.30 -5.86 -3.22
C ASP A 11 -11.99 -5.34 -2.67
N HIS A 12 -10.90 -5.46 -3.43
CA HIS A 12 -9.62 -4.95 -2.95
C HIS A 12 -9.63 -3.42 -2.83
N VAL A 13 -10.43 -2.73 -3.64
CA VAL A 13 -10.58 -1.28 -3.53
C VAL A 13 -11.38 -0.93 -2.27
N LEU A 14 -12.43 -1.70 -1.99
CA LEU A 14 -13.22 -1.50 -0.79
C LEU A 14 -12.39 -1.71 0.46
N LEU A 15 -11.48 -2.66 0.44
CA LEU A 15 -10.61 -2.93 1.58
C LEU A 15 -9.68 -1.76 1.87
N GLY A 16 -9.43 -0.89 0.90
CA GLY A 16 -8.65 0.32 1.13
C GLY A 16 -9.26 1.26 2.17
N ASN A 17 -10.57 1.16 2.40
CA ASN A 17 -11.22 1.96 3.43
C ASN A 17 -10.86 1.51 4.84
N PHE A 18 -10.22 0.36 4.97
CA PHE A 18 -9.86 -0.21 6.27
C PHE A 18 -8.36 -0.17 6.54
N ASN A 19 -7.61 0.58 5.74
CA ASN A 19 -6.14 0.59 5.85
C ASN A 19 -5.65 0.84 7.27
N ASP A 20 -6.27 1.79 7.97
CA ASP A 20 -5.83 2.15 9.33
C ASP A 20 -6.33 1.16 10.37
N SER A 21 -7.20 0.25 9.98
CA SER A 21 -7.72 -0.80 10.87
C SER A 21 -6.89 -2.07 10.86
N PHE A 22 -5.89 -2.15 9.99
CA PHE A 22 -5.06 -3.35 9.91
C PHE A 22 -3.94 -3.32 10.93
N THR A 23 -4.29 -3.14 12.21
CA THR A 23 -3.31 -3.17 13.28
C THR A 23 -2.91 -4.61 13.58
N ASN A 24 -1.75 -4.78 14.24
CA ASN A 24 -1.29 -6.12 14.63
C ASN A 24 -2.35 -6.84 15.45
N LYS A 25 -3.01 -6.13 16.36
CA LYS A 25 -4.02 -6.73 17.21
C LYS A 25 -5.22 -7.24 16.41
N ILE A 26 -5.73 -6.41 15.50
CA ILE A 26 -6.89 -6.77 14.70
C ILE A 26 -6.54 -7.90 13.72
N LEU A 27 -5.37 -7.85 13.13
CA LEU A 27 -4.94 -8.92 12.23
C LEU A 27 -4.75 -10.24 12.96
N SER A 28 -4.30 -10.18 14.21
CA SER A 28 -4.20 -11.39 15.04
C SER A 28 -5.57 -12.03 15.24
N VAL A 29 -6.57 -11.21 15.55
CA VAL A 29 -7.94 -11.71 15.70
C VAL A 29 -8.45 -12.29 14.39
N ALA A 30 -8.16 -11.62 13.27
CA ALA A 30 -8.55 -12.12 11.96
C ALA A 30 -7.97 -13.51 11.70
N LEU A 31 -6.69 -13.69 11.98
CA LEU A 31 -6.03 -14.97 11.77
C LEU A 31 -6.61 -16.06 12.66
N GLN A 32 -6.90 -15.72 13.91
CA GLN A 32 -7.54 -16.68 14.82
C GLN A 32 -8.92 -17.08 14.33
N SER A 33 -9.66 -16.14 13.76
CA SER A 33 -11.01 -16.40 13.28
C SER A 33 -11.04 -17.33 12.08
N LEU A 34 -9.92 -17.46 11.36
CA LEU A 34 -9.85 -18.38 10.23
C LEU A 34 -9.88 -19.85 10.68
N SER A 35 -9.32 -20.13 11.84
CA SER A 35 -9.28 -21.50 12.35
C SER A 35 -10.34 -21.77 13.41
N ASP A 36 -10.96 -20.72 13.97
CA ASP A 36 -11.95 -20.86 15.04
C ASP A 36 -13.18 -20.04 14.70
N PRO A 37 -14.26 -20.70 14.26
CA PRO A 37 -15.48 -19.97 13.87
C PRO A 37 -16.19 -19.30 15.04
N SER A 38 -15.86 -19.63 16.29
CA SER A 38 -16.47 -18.95 17.44
C SER A 38 -15.92 -17.54 17.62
N ILE A 39 -14.80 -17.23 17.01
CA ILE A 39 -14.20 -15.90 17.11
C ILE A 39 -14.83 -15.00 16.08
N LYS A 40 -15.31 -13.83 16.52
CA LYS A 40 -15.96 -12.89 15.62
C LYS A 40 -14.92 -12.26 14.68
N LYS A 41 -15.23 -12.28 13.40
CA LYS A 41 -14.33 -11.71 12.39
C LYS A 41 -14.31 -10.20 12.48
N PRO A 42 -13.14 -9.56 12.22
CA PRO A 42 -13.07 -8.11 12.15
C PRO A 42 -13.98 -7.53 11.08
N SER A 43 -14.27 -6.23 11.20
CA SER A 43 -15.23 -5.57 10.33
C SER A 43 -14.85 -5.67 8.86
N PHE A 44 -13.58 -5.58 8.52
CA PHE A 44 -13.17 -5.64 7.12
C PHE A 44 -13.45 -7.02 6.51
N MET A 45 -13.34 -8.07 7.27
CA MET A 45 -13.65 -9.41 6.77
C MET A 45 -15.15 -9.62 6.62
N ARG A 46 -15.94 -8.94 7.46
CA ARG A 46 -17.39 -8.99 7.33
C ARG A 46 -17.89 -8.14 6.17
N ALA A 47 -17.20 -7.00 5.93
CA ALA A 47 -17.53 -6.11 4.83
C ALA A 47 -17.17 -6.73 3.48
N VAL A 48 -16.08 -7.47 3.43
CA VAL A 48 -15.60 -8.10 2.20
C VAL A 48 -15.37 -9.58 2.47
N PRO A 49 -16.45 -10.37 2.51
CA PRO A 49 -16.31 -11.83 2.66
C PRO A 49 -15.67 -12.41 1.41
N GLY A 50 -14.82 -13.39 1.60
CA GLY A 50 -14.12 -13.99 0.48
C GLY A 50 -13.02 -14.91 0.96
N ASN A 51 -12.04 -15.10 0.10
CA ASN A 51 -10.95 -16.03 0.37
C ASN A 51 -9.86 -15.36 1.20
N TRP A 52 -10.02 -15.47 2.50
CA TRP A 52 -9.01 -15.00 3.45
C TRP A 52 -8.18 -16.19 3.91
N SER A 53 -6.88 -16.04 3.92
CA SER A 53 -5.99 -17.14 4.29
C SER A 53 -4.78 -16.61 5.02
N LYS A 54 -4.06 -17.53 5.66
CA LYS A 54 -2.83 -17.23 6.35
C LYS A 54 -1.65 -17.44 5.39
N THR A 55 -0.74 -16.49 5.35
CA THR A 55 0.48 -16.66 4.56
C THR A 55 1.45 -17.57 5.28
N LYS A 56 2.45 -18.08 4.55
CA LYS A 56 3.45 -18.94 5.17
C LYS A 56 4.30 -18.21 6.20
N HIS A 57 4.30 -16.87 6.17
CA HIS A 57 5.04 -16.06 7.13
C HIS A 57 4.16 -15.60 8.29
N GLY A 58 2.94 -16.09 8.39
CA GLY A 58 2.06 -15.77 9.49
C GLY A 58 1.21 -14.53 9.29
N GLY A 59 1.19 -13.96 8.11
CA GLY A 59 0.35 -12.81 7.80
C GLY A 59 -0.99 -13.19 7.25
N LEU A 60 -1.83 -12.20 6.97
CA LEU A 60 -3.15 -12.38 6.38
C LEU A 60 -3.11 -12.07 4.90
N ARG A 61 -3.81 -12.87 4.11
CA ARG A 61 -3.88 -12.69 2.67
C ARG A 61 -5.32 -12.73 2.20
N TYR A 62 -5.65 -11.86 1.27
CA TYR A 62 -6.94 -11.86 0.58
C TYR A 62 -6.75 -12.29 -0.86
N THR A 63 -7.61 -13.18 -1.34
CA THR A 63 -7.63 -13.63 -2.73
C THR A 63 -9.01 -13.35 -3.31
N ASP A 64 -9.05 -12.72 -4.50
CA ASP A 64 -10.33 -12.40 -5.13
C ASP A 64 -10.85 -13.54 -6.02
N ASP A 65 -11.98 -13.29 -6.69
CA ASP A 65 -12.65 -14.30 -7.50
C ASP A 65 -11.82 -14.80 -8.67
N ILE A 66 -10.94 -13.96 -9.18
CA ILE A 66 -10.16 -14.30 -10.37
C ILE A 66 -8.74 -14.73 -10.02
N GLY A 67 -8.46 -14.94 -8.75
CA GLY A 67 -7.21 -15.51 -8.32
C GLY A 67 -6.11 -14.52 -7.95
N ARG A 68 -6.41 -13.23 -8.00
CA ARG A 68 -5.43 -12.23 -7.56
C ARG A 68 -5.35 -12.21 -6.05
N SER A 69 -4.14 -12.08 -5.53
CA SER A 69 -3.91 -12.11 -4.07
C SER A 69 -3.21 -10.86 -3.58
N TRP A 70 -3.59 -10.45 -2.39
CA TRP A 70 -2.96 -9.32 -1.70
C TRP A 70 -2.59 -9.74 -0.29
N SER A 71 -1.36 -9.41 0.11
CA SER A 71 -0.95 -9.56 1.49
C SER A 71 -1.27 -8.29 2.25
N ILE A 72 -1.77 -8.43 3.47
CA ILE A 72 -2.14 -7.29 4.30
C ILE A 72 -0.92 -6.85 5.09
N VAL A 73 -0.56 -5.57 4.97
CA VAL A 73 0.56 -5.00 5.71
C VAL A 73 0.03 -4.38 7.00
N PRO A 74 0.49 -4.83 8.16
CA PRO A 74 0.04 -4.25 9.42
C PRO A 74 0.39 -2.78 9.53
N PHE A 75 -0.50 -2.02 10.17
CA PHE A 75 -0.31 -0.60 10.38
C PHE A 75 1.06 -0.29 11.00
N GLU A 76 1.43 -1.06 12.02
CA GLU A 76 2.66 -0.86 12.76
C GLU A 76 3.92 -1.20 11.98
N LYS A 77 3.76 -1.89 10.85
CA LYS A 77 4.90 -2.32 10.05
C LYS A 77 5.02 -1.57 8.73
N ARG A 78 4.21 -0.53 8.53
CA ARG A 78 4.20 0.20 7.27
C ARG A 78 5.56 0.74 6.88
N GLU A 79 6.20 1.43 7.79
CA GLU A 79 7.48 2.07 7.50
C GLU A 79 8.56 1.05 7.18
N LYS A 80 8.66 0.02 8.02
CA LYS A 80 9.64 -1.04 7.80
C LYS A 80 9.41 -1.74 6.46
N PHE A 81 8.16 -1.96 6.11
CA PHE A 81 7.79 -2.60 4.86
C PHE A 81 8.18 -1.73 3.66
N LEU A 82 7.89 -0.43 3.74
CA LEU A 82 8.23 0.49 2.66
C LEU A 82 9.74 0.56 2.46
N TRP A 83 10.52 0.57 3.52
CA TRP A 83 11.98 0.55 3.41
C TRP A 83 12.47 -0.72 2.76
N ALA A 84 11.88 -1.85 3.11
CA ALA A 84 12.28 -3.12 2.52
C ALA A 84 12.05 -3.13 1.00
N LEU A 85 10.91 -2.60 0.57
CA LEU A 85 10.63 -2.47 -0.86
C LEU A 85 11.53 -1.45 -1.53
N TRP A 86 11.78 -0.33 -0.87
CA TRP A 86 12.59 0.74 -1.44
C TRP A 86 14.00 0.28 -1.74
N LYS A 87 14.53 -0.63 -0.93
CA LYS A 87 15.88 -1.14 -1.11
C LYS A 87 16.02 -2.11 -2.28
N GLN A 88 14.93 -2.64 -2.79
CA GLN A 88 14.99 -3.58 -3.89
C GLN A 88 15.32 -2.84 -5.19
N PRO A 89 16.32 -3.31 -5.95
CA PRO A 89 16.76 -2.60 -7.15
C PRO A 89 15.69 -2.50 -8.24
N THR A 90 14.73 -3.41 -8.26
CA THR A 90 13.68 -3.43 -9.28
C THR A 90 12.49 -2.54 -8.94
N THR A 91 12.47 -1.93 -7.76
CA THR A 91 11.34 -1.12 -7.32
C THR A 91 11.37 0.24 -8.02
N PRO A 92 10.25 0.67 -8.62
CA PRO A 92 10.16 2.02 -9.21
C PRO A 92 10.34 3.10 -8.15
N ARG A 93 10.94 4.22 -8.53
CA ARG A 93 11.30 5.28 -7.59
C ARG A 93 10.40 6.49 -7.60
N GLY A 94 9.47 6.60 -8.55
CA GLY A 94 8.50 7.69 -8.54
C GLY A 94 7.36 7.44 -7.57
N GLN A 95 6.69 8.52 -7.14
CA GLN A 95 5.60 8.37 -6.18
C GLN A 95 4.48 7.49 -6.73
N MET A 96 4.01 7.82 -7.92
CA MET A 96 2.90 7.06 -8.50
C MET A 96 3.32 5.65 -8.90
N SER A 97 4.50 5.52 -9.51
CA SER A 97 4.95 4.21 -9.95
C SER A 97 5.26 3.29 -8.77
N PHE A 98 5.79 3.82 -7.68
CA PHE A 98 6.03 3.04 -6.47
C PHE A 98 4.70 2.57 -5.86
N TYR A 99 3.73 3.48 -5.77
CA TYR A 99 2.42 3.12 -5.24
C TYR A 99 1.74 2.08 -6.12
N ASN A 100 1.78 2.24 -7.44
CA ASN A 100 1.17 1.28 -8.35
C ASN A 100 1.83 -0.09 -8.28
N HIS A 101 3.14 -0.11 -8.07
CA HIS A 101 3.87 -1.35 -7.88
C HIS A 101 3.44 -2.06 -6.61
N LEU A 102 3.26 -1.30 -5.54
CA LEU A 102 2.92 -1.84 -4.23
C LEU A 102 1.47 -2.34 -4.18
N ARG A 103 0.54 -1.57 -4.71
CA ARG A 103 -0.89 -1.88 -4.55
C ARG A 103 -1.34 -3.12 -5.33
N ARG A 104 -0.49 -3.63 -6.21
CA ARG A 104 -0.81 -4.84 -6.96
C ARG A 104 -0.76 -6.08 -6.09
N ARG A 105 -0.01 -6.05 -5.00
CA ARG A 105 0.23 -7.23 -4.18
C ARG A 105 -0.02 -7.00 -2.70
N TYR A 106 -0.19 -5.77 -2.29
CA TYR A 106 -0.26 -5.44 -0.86
C TYR A 106 -1.40 -4.49 -0.58
N LEU A 107 -2.03 -4.69 0.56
CA LEU A 107 -3.06 -3.81 1.09
C LEU A 107 -2.63 -3.31 2.46
N GLY A 108 -3.13 -2.15 2.85
CA GLY A 108 -2.87 -1.62 4.17
C GLY A 108 -2.05 -0.34 4.18
N ILE A 109 -1.55 0.09 3.03
CA ILE A 109 -0.76 1.33 2.96
C ILE A 109 -1.45 2.27 1.97
N PRO A 110 -2.07 3.36 2.46
CA PRO A 110 -2.75 4.29 1.57
C PRO A 110 -1.77 5.12 0.75
N GLN A 111 -2.29 5.67 -0.34
CA GLN A 111 -1.49 6.45 -1.28
C GLN A 111 -0.75 7.60 -0.59
N ARG A 112 -1.41 8.30 0.32
CA ARG A 112 -0.79 9.45 0.99
C ARG A 112 0.45 9.05 1.78
N VAL A 113 0.43 7.86 2.38
CA VAL A 113 1.58 7.37 3.15
C VAL A 113 2.73 7.02 2.22
N VAL A 114 2.43 6.38 1.09
CA VAL A 114 3.44 6.03 0.10
C VAL A 114 4.09 7.29 -0.48
N TYR A 115 3.26 8.26 -0.86
CA TYR A 115 3.76 9.49 -1.46
C TYR A 115 4.65 10.25 -0.49
N LYS A 116 4.24 10.31 0.78
CA LYS A 116 5.04 10.97 1.80
C LYS A 116 6.39 10.28 1.99
N PHE A 117 6.37 8.95 2.00
CA PHE A 117 7.60 8.18 2.13
C PHE A 117 8.57 8.45 0.98
N VAL A 118 8.07 8.40 -0.26
CA VAL A 118 8.91 8.62 -1.43
C VAL A 118 9.46 10.05 -1.43
N SER A 119 8.62 11.01 -1.09
CA SER A 119 9.05 12.41 -1.03
C SER A 119 10.16 12.63 -0.04
N ALA A 120 10.17 11.89 1.05
CA ALA A 120 11.22 12.01 2.05
C ALA A 120 12.56 11.49 1.55
N GLN A 121 12.55 10.58 0.57
CA GLN A 121 13.78 10.02 0.02
C GLN A 121 14.34 10.85 -1.14
N VAL A 122 13.45 11.44 -1.92
CA VAL A 122 13.83 12.12 -3.18
C VAL A 122 14.33 13.53 -2.97
N PRO A 123 13.80 14.35 -2.07
CA PRO A 123 14.16 15.78 -2.00
C PRO A 123 15.64 16.05 -1.81
N ILE A 124 16.35 15.17 -1.11
CA ILE A 124 17.78 15.37 -0.91
C ILE A 124 18.51 15.40 -2.25
N GLN A 125 18.14 14.49 -3.15
CA GLN A 125 18.73 14.42 -4.47
C GLN A 125 18.37 15.64 -5.29
N MET A 126 17.13 16.10 -5.17
CA MET A 126 16.71 17.27 -5.93
C MET A 126 17.40 18.54 -5.47
N VAL A 127 17.58 18.70 -4.18
CA VAL A 127 18.27 19.87 -3.66
C VAL A 127 19.70 19.94 -4.19
N THR A 128 20.38 18.82 -4.22
CA THR A 128 21.74 18.80 -4.73
C THR A 128 21.80 18.98 -6.23
N ALA A 129 20.76 18.59 -6.94
CA ALA A 129 20.74 18.71 -8.39
C ALA A 129 20.38 20.11 -8.87
N LEU A 130 19.56 20.82 -8.15
CA LEU A 130 18.97 22.08 -8.60
C LEU A 130 19.79 23.31 -8.30
N LYS A 131 20.65 23.24 -7.62
CA LYS A 131 21.29 24.49 -7.32
C LYS A 131 22.01 25.10 -8.47
N ASN A 132 20.29 24.87 -9.15
CA ASN A 132 19.94 25.18 -9.78
C ASN A 132 19.53 25.54 -10.50
N PRO A 133 19.44 25.67 -10.97
CA PRO A 133 18.59 26.02 -11.37
C PRO A 133 18.12 26.30 -11.93
N SER A 134 18.02 26.34 -12.35
CA SER A 134 17.21 26.47 -12.43
C SER A 134 16.77 26.76 -12.89
N LYS A 135 16.99 27.04 -13.26
CA LYS A 135 16.47 27.21 -13.22
C LYS A 135 16.24 27.40 -13.47
N GLY A 136 16.63 27.99 -14.26
CA GLY A 136 16.42 28.02 -14.08
C GLY A 136 16.40 28.45 -14.32
N THR A 137 16.87 28.67 -14.79
CA THR A 137 16.84 28.97 -14.40
C THR A 137 17.02 29.35 -14.42
N ARG A 138 17.37 29.50 -14.53
CA ARG A 138 17.62 29.88 -14.03
C ARG A 138 17.92 30.00 -13.84
N SER A 139 18.57 30.15 -14.40
CA SER A 139 18.83 30.24 -13.75
C SER A 139 19.17 30.49 -13.58
N ILE A 140 19.76 30.71 -13.79
CA ILE A 140 20.04 30.81 -13.18
C ILE A 140 20.33 30.96 -12.94
N GLN A 141 20.76 31.08 -13.19
CA GLN A 141 20.98 31.06 -12.58
C GLN A 141 21.25 31.22 -12.25
N PRO A 142 21.94 31.61 -12.69
CA PRO A 142 22.19 31.62 -12.11
C PRO A 142 22.33 31.82 -11.80
N LYS A 143 22.88 31.80 -11.97
CA LYS A 143 22.94 31.78 -11.30
C LYS A 143 23.12 31.74 -10.80
N THR A 144 23.75 31.97 -11.36
CA THR A 144 23.75 31.75 -10.66
C THR A 144 23.92 31.99 -10.41
N PRO A 145 24.46 32.40 -10.62
CA PRO A 145 24.52 32.49 -10.32
C PRO A 145 24.56 32.70 -10.06
#